data_536bc6cae493f3b271ecebcf4846476f
#
_entry.id   536bc6cae493f3b271ecebcf4846476f
#
_cell.length_a   1.000
_cell.length_b   1.000
_cell.length_c   1.000
_cell.angle_alpha   90.00
_cell.angle_beta   90.00
_cell.angle_gamma   90.00
#
_symmetry.space_group_name_H-M   'P 1'
#
loop_
_entity.id
_entity.type
_entity.pdbx_description
1 polymer ?
#
loop_
_entity_poly.entity_id
_entity_poly.type
_entity_poly.pdbx_seq_one_letter_code
_entity_poly.pdbx_strand_id
1 'polypeptide(L)'
;MRSHVVTAVGAAAVLAFGLAPARAAPFMIVGNDEKLIWDEQGKPILSSPGKDSVLIVDLADPMNPKIVANLPLENSVVGPPVNLDISPDGSIALVADSVTVVKEGDTLKQVLNDKIWVIDLKASPAKFAGTVTGAKQPSGLSISPSGNLALVANRADKSISVLSIKGTDVKVIDTIPMGDEVSQVVFTPDGKRALASKFAAHKVALLEVNGDKVTYTKTDVTVGLWPYNLVVSPDGKIALTADNGGSGSSDGNVDTVSIIDLELKPPRVVDKVVVGDGPEGIAISPKGDVAVAVILAGSNNKAAFFHRPKGYVSVLRVDGKKVTKVKEIDVGGLPEAAVFTPDGKYLLVGNYLDQDFAILRVDGTDVTDTSQRFKVPGHPASARMSPH
;
A
#
# COMPACT_ATOMS: atom_id res chain seq x y z
N MET A 1 -70.94 -23.75 46.59
CA MET A 1 -70.36 -22.64 45.83
C MET A 1 -68.88 -22.68 46.08
N ARG A 2 -68.13 -23.15 45.11
CA ARG A 2 -66.61 -23.14 45.16
C ARG A 2 -66.12 -22.15 44.11
N SER A 3 -65.46 -21.11 44.61
CA SER A 3 -64.86 -20.04 43.77
C SER A 3 -63.48 -20.48 43.26
N HIS A 4 -63.30 -20.56 41.98
CA HIS A 4 -61.99 -20.77 41.36
C HIS A 4 -61.29 -19.41 41.09
N VAL A 5 -60.15 -19.19 41.75
CA VAL A 5 -59.27 -18.07 41.44
C VAL A 5 -58.30 -18.53 40.35
N VAL A 6 -58.35 -17.87 39.23
CA VAL A 6 -57.40 -18.05 38.12
C VAL A 6 -56.26 -17.02 38.28
N THR A 7 -55.09 -17.51 38.56
CA THR A 7 -53.88 -16.69 38.61
C THR A 7 -53.24 -16.65 37.21
N ALA A 8 -53.23 -15.47 36.58
CA ALA A 8 -52.54 -15.24 35.32
C ALA A 8 -51.06 -14.92 35.58
N VAL A 9 -50.15 -15.78 35.12
CA VAL A 9 -48.71 -15.55 35.14
C VAL A 9 -48.35 -14.83 33.83
N GLY A 10 -48.02 -13.55 33.93
CA GLY A 10 -47.49 -12.77 32.80
C GLY A 10 -45.98 -13.04 32.63
N ALA A 11 -45.61 -13.68 31.52
CA ALA A 11 -44.21 -13.82 31.12
C ALA A 11 -43.72 -12.51 30.48
N ALA A 12 -42.85 -11.81 31.17
CA ALA A 12 -42.12 -10.66 30.61
C ALA A 12 -40.97 -11.18 29.74
N ALA A 13 -41.07 -11.02 28.42
CA ALA A 13 -39.98 -11.30 27.50
C ALA A 13 -38.97 -10.14 27.57
N VAL A 14 -37.82 -10.40 28.16
CA VAL A 14 -36.66 -9.46 28.12
C VAL A 14 -36.04 -9.59 26.73
N LEU A 15 -36.27 -8.59 25.87
CA LEU A 15 -35.53 -8.42 24.62
C LEU A 15 -34.10 -7.96 24.96
N ALA A 16 -33.16 -8.90 24.96
CA ALA A 16 -31.75 -8.61 24.99
C ALA A 16 -31.37 -7.99 23.61
N PHE A 17 -31.28 -6.68 23.52
CA PHE A 17 -30.58 -6.02 22.44
C PHE A 17 -29.10 -6.36 22.58
N GLY A 18 -28.61 -7.32 21.82
CA GLY A 18 -27.20 -7.54 21.64
C GLY A 18 -26.59 -6.30 21.02
N LEU A 19 -25.84 -5.52 21.79
CA LEU A 19 -24.96 -4.49 21.24
C LEU A 19 -23.97 -5.22 20.35
N ALA A 20 -24.06 -5.01 19.03
CA ALA A 20 -23.00 -5.39 18.13
C ALA A 20 -21.70 -4.73 18.64
N PRO A 21 -20.56 -5.46 18.67
CA PRO A 21 -19.32 -4.86 19.09
C PRO A 21 -19.08 -3.60 18.24
N ALA A 22 -18.81 -2.49 18.90
CA ALA A 22 -18.47 -1.26 18.20
C ALA A 22 -17.26 -1.57 17.31
N ARG A 23 -17.42 -1.37 15.99
CA ARG A 23 -16.33 -1.54 15.04
C ARG A 23 -15.22 -0.57 15.45
N ALA A 24 -13.98 -1.04 15.53
CA ALA A 24 -12.86 -0.17 15.79
C ALA A 24 -12.85 0.96 14.73
N ALA A 25 -12.52 2.18 15.15
CA ALA A 25 -12.41 3.29 14.21
C ALA A 25 -11.33 2.95 13.16
N PRO A 26 -11.55 3.30 11.87
CA PRO A 26 -10.53 3.10 10.84
C PRO A 26 -9.29 3.90 11.18
N PHE A 27 -8.13 3.34 10.86
CA PHE A 27 -6.86 4.01 11.01
C PHE A 27 -5.96 3.71 9.80
N MET A 28 -4.93 4.53 9.60
CA MET A 28 -3.88 4.22 8.64
C MET A 28 -2.53 4.20 9.33
N ILE A 29 -1.59 3.44 8.76
CA ILE A 29 -0.17 3.56 9.07
C ILE A 29 0.53 4.29 7.95
N VAL A 30 1.52 5.11 8.31
CA VAL A 30 2.30 5.93 7.38
C VAL A 30 3.77 5.73 7.68
N GLY A 31 4.57 5.41 6.67
CA GLY A 31 6.02 5.40 6.76
C GLY A 31 6.59 6.73 6.25
N ASN A 32 7.33 7.45 7.09
CA ASN A 32 8.03 8.67 6.72
C ASN A 32 9.52 8.40 6.50
N ASP A 33 10.08 8.91 5.42
CA ASP A 33 11.52 8.88 5.13
C ASP A 33 12.09 10.30 5.21
N GLU A 34 13.05 10.52 6.11
CA GLU A 34 13.76 11.79 6.28
C GLU A 34 15.21 11.72 5.77
N LYS A 35 15.60 10.59 5.17
CA LYS A 35 16.98 10.36 4.70
C LYS A 35 17.21 10.82 3.28
N LEU A 36 16.15 10.95 2.49
CA LEU A 36 16.24 11.26 1.07
C LEU A 36 15.30 12.39 0.68
N ILE A 37 15.86 13.47 0.13
CA ILE A 37 15.11 14.55 -0.52
C ILE A 37 15.74 14.83 -1.88
N TRP A 38 15.15 15.71 -2.69
CA TRP A 38 15.69 16.12 -3.97
C TRP A 38 15.95 17.62 -4.00
N ASP A 39 17.04 18.01 -4.66
CA ASP A 39 17.29 19.43 -4.97
C ASP A 39 16.41 19.91 -6.15
N GLU A 40 16.56 21.18 -6.52
CA GLU A 40 15.79 21.77 -7.62
C GLU A 40 16.06 21.16 -9.00
N GLN A 41 17.17 20.43 -9.14
CA GLN A 41 17.56 19.71 -10.34
C GLN A 41 17.10 18.23 -10.32
N GLY A 42 16.33 17.83 -9.31
CA GLY A 42 15.88 16.45 -9.13
C GLY A 42 17.00 15.50 -8.71
N LYS A 43 18.14 16.02 -8.22
CA LYS A 43 19.24 15.20 -7.71
C LYS A 43 18.97 14.80 -6.25
N PRO A 44 19.14 13.52 -5.89
CA PRO A 44 18.94 13.08 -4.52
C PRO A 44 19.97 13.69 -3.56
N ILE A 45 19.50 14.16 -2.42
CA ILE A 45 20.28 14.65 -1.30
C ILE A 45 20.06 13.70 -0.13
N LEU A 46 21.14 13.13 0.40
CA LEU A 46 21.08 12.25 1.56
C LEU A 46 21.20 13.05 2.86
N SER A 47 20.41 12.66 3.85
CA SER A 47 20.46 13.16 5.23
C SER A 47 20.86 12.05 6.20
N SER A 48 21.33 12.44 7.39
CA SER A 48 21.67 11.47 8.44
C SER A 48 20.44 10.67 8.88
N PRO A 49 20.58 9.36 9.13
CA PRO A 49 19.48 8.51 9.59
C PRO A 49 18.99 8.87 10.99
N GLY A 50 17.90 8.25 11.44
CA GLY A 50 17.37 8.37 12.80
C GLY A 50 16.29 9.41 12.98
N LYS A 51 15.77 10.00 11.90
CA LYS A 51 14.62 10.92 11.92
C LYS A 51 13.36 10.32 11.31
N ASP A 52 13.48 9.17 10.67
CA ASP A 52 12.35 8.47 10.08
C ASP A 52 11.35 8.04 11.15
N SER A 53 10.14 7.83 10.73
CA SER A 53 9.09 7.39 11.65
C SER A 53 8.00 6.57 10.96
N VAL A 54 7.30 5.78 11.77
CA VAL A 54 6.05 5.14 11.37
C VAL A 54 4.93 5.71 12.23
N LEU A 55 3.96 6.34 11.59
CA LEU A 55 2.81 6.94 12.27
C LEU A 55 1.63 5.98 12.27
N ILE A 56 0.85 6.02 13.35
CA ILE A 56 -0.51 5.48 13.40
C ILE A 56 -1.45 6.67 13.44
N VAL A 57 -2.37 6.75 12.48
CA VAL A 57 -3.28 7.87 12.28
C VAL A 57 -4.71 7.39 12.41
N ASP A 58 -5.43 7.89 13.40
CA ASP A 58 -6.87 7.69 13.60
C ASP A 58 -7.65 8.43 12.51
N LEU A 59 -8.59 7.74 11.88
CA LEU A 59 -9.46 8.22 10.80
C LEU A 59 -10.95 8.07 11.16
N ALA A 60 -11.29 8.09 12.45
CA ALA A 60 -12.70 8.15 12.88
C ALA A 60 -13.45 9.32 12.22
N ASP A 61 -12.76 10.44 12.02
CA ASP A 61 -13.16 11.53 11.13
C ASP A 61 -12.10 11.72 10.03
N PRO A 62 -12.31 11.20 8.81
CA PRO A 62 -11.34 11.33 7.72
C PRO A 62 -11.05 12.77 7.29
N MET A 63 -11.91 13.73 7.63
CA MET A 63 -11.68 15.15 7.36
C MET A 63 -10.77 15.82 8.41
N ASN A 64 -10.59 15.18 9.58
CA ASN A 64 -9.77 15.64 10.70
C ASN A 64 -8.93 14.51 11.28
N PRO A 65 -8.00 13.91 10.50
CA PRO A 65 -7.15 12.82 10.95
C PRO A 65 -6.30 13.20 12.17
N LYS A 66 -5.98 12.21 13.03
CA LYS A 66 -5.19 12.45 14.25
C LYS A 66 -4.05 11.44 14.36
N ILE A 67 -2.82 11.91 14.56
CA ILE A 67 -1.70 11.04 14.91
C ILE A 67 -1.89 10.54 16.33
N VAL A 68 -2.02 9.23 16.51
CA VAL A 68 -2.21 8.59 17.81
C VAL A 68 -0.97 7.83 18.29
N ALA A 69 -0.02 7.54 17.39
CA ALA A 69 1.31 7.05 17.74
C ALA A 69 2.33 7.51 16.70
N ASN A 70 3.57 7.70 17.15
CA ASN A 70 4.73 8.01 16.31
C ASN A 70 5.89 7.14 16.81
N LEU A 71 6.30 6.18 15.99
CA LEU A 71 7.33 5.21 16.31
C LEU A 71 8.62 5.59 15.57
N PRO A 72 9.78 5.71 16.25
CA PRO A 72 11.06 6.05 15.63
C PRO A 72 11.64 4.81 14.91
N LEU A 73 11.03 4.42 13.81
CA LEU A 73 11.43 3.29 12.97
C LEU A 73 11.85 3.82 11.61
N GLU A 74 12.96 3.29 11.11
CA GLU A 74 13.43 3.62 9.76
C GLU A 74 12.43 3.15 8.72
N ASN A 75 12.32 3.93 7.66
CA ASN A 75 11.51 3.63 6.48
C ASN A 75 12.22 4.19 5.25
N SER A 76 11.78 3.85 4.05
CA SER A 76 12.42 4.32 2.83
C SER A 76 11.41 4.60 1.73
N VAL A 77 11.63 5.71 1.03
CA VAL A 77 10.95 6.05 -0.23
C VAL A 77 11.49 5.24 -1.42
N VAL A 78 12.63 4.56 -1.25
CA VAL A 78 13.21 3.73 -2.32
C VAL A 78 12.46 2.41 -2.42
N GLY A 79 11.50 2.37 -3.31
CA GLY A 79 10.58 1.25 -3.54
C GLY A 79 9.17 1.77 -3.78
N PRO A 80 8.23 0.92 -4.22
CA PRO A 80 6.84 1.35 -4.35
C PRO A 80 6.25 1.69 -2.97
N PRO A 81 5.29 2.61 -2.87
CA PRO A 81 4.73 3.13 -1.61
C PRO A 81 3.84 2.11 -0.87
N VAL A 82 4.22 0.85 -0.89
CA VAL A 82 3.50 -0.32 -0.37
C VAL A 82 4.41 -1.27 0.42
N ASN A 83 5.49 -0.72 1.00
CA ASN A 83 6.43 -1.45 1.84
C ASN A 83 5.91 -1.73 3.26
N LEU A 84 4.63 -1.54 3.51
CA LEU A 84 3.97 -1.79 4.79
C LEU A 84 2.56 -2.36 4.59
N ASP A 85 2.12 -3.21 5.53
CA ASP A 85 0.78 -3.78 5.52
C ASP A 85 0.29 -4.07 6.95
N ILE A 86 -1.04 -4.18 7.09
CA ILE A 86 -1.74 -4.41 8.35
C ILE A 86 -2.44 -5.77 8.28
N SER A 87 -2.34 -6.57 9.34
CA SER A 87 -3.06 -7.84 9.40
C SER A 87 -4.58 -7.65 9.30
N PRO A 88 -5.32 -8.61 8.73
CA PRO A 88 -6.77 -8.50 8.53
C PRO A 88 -7.57 -8.26 9.82
N ASP A 89 -7.04 -8.68 10.98
CA ASP A 89 -7.64 -8.44 12.30
C ASP A 89 -7.19 -7.10 12.93
N GLY A 90 -6.38 -6.31 12.22
CA GLY A 90 -5.84 -5.03 12.71
C GLY A 90 -4.86 -5.17 13.88
N SER A 91 -4.32 -6.36 14.14
CA SER A 91 -3.53 -6.63 15.35
C SER A 91 -2.06 -6.28 15.24
N ILE A 92 -1.49 -6.42 14.07
CA ILE A 92 -0.08 -6.12 13.78
C ILE A 92 0.08 -5.37 12.47
N ALA A 93 1.19 -4.67 12.34
CA ALA A 93 1.68 -4.18 11.05
C ALA A 93 3.11 -4.68 10.82
N LEU A 94 3.43 -4.87 9.54
CA LEU A 94 4.78 -5.13 9.06
C LEU A 94 5.24 -3.94 8.22
N VAL A 95 6.49 -3.53 8.39
CA VAL A 95 7.11 -2.43 7.62
C VAL A 95 8.47 -2.88 7.14
N ALA A 96 8.65 -2.96 5.82
CA ALA A 96 9.92 -3.29 5.20
C ALA A 96 10.77 -2.04 5.04
N ASP A 97 12.03 -2.11 5.49
CA ASP A 97 13.00 -1.02 5.36
C ASP A 97 14.02 -1.38 4.28
N SER A 98 13.87 -0.75 3.13
CA SER A 98 14.55 -1.09 1.88
C SER A 98 16.02 -0.66 1.86
N VAL A 99 16.29 0.56 2.34
CA VAL A 99 17.62 1.16 2.38
C VAL A 99 17.76 2.05 3.61
N THR A 100 18.99 2.11 4.11
CA THR A 100 19.38 3.08 5.15
C THR A 100 20.54 3.94 4.66
N VAL A 101 20.93 4.95 5.43
CA VAL A 101 22.06 5.82 5.16
C VAL A 101 23.11 5.61 6.23
N VAL A 102 24.34 5.41 5.80
CA VAL A 102 25.50 5.30 6.70
C VAL A 102 26.49 6.42 6.44
N LYS A 103 27.21 6.82 7.48
CA LYS A 103 28.30 7.80 7.37
C LYS A 103 29.62 7.05 7.20
N GLU A 104 30.32 7.33 6.08
CA GLU A 104 31.68 6.87 5.83
C GLU A 104 32.62 8.09 5.71
N GLY A 105 33.43 8.32 6.74
CA GLY A 105 34.20 9.56 6.85
C GLY A 105 33.29 10.78 6.92
N ASP A 106 33.44 11.70 5.97
CA ASP A 106 32.59 12.91 5.86
C ASP A 106 31.44 12.77 4.85
N THR A 107 31.27 11.60 4.24
CA THR A 107 30.24 11.37 3.23
C THR A 107 29.10 10.48 3.77
N LEU A 108 27.91 10.76 3.28
CA LEU A 108 26.72 9.90 3.49
C LEU A 108 26.55 8.98 2.29
N LYS A 109 26.30 7.71 2.56
CA LYS A 109 26.03 6.69 1.53
C LYS A 109 24.77 5.95 1.83
N GLN A 110 23.96 5.72 0.80
CA GLN A 110 22.83 4.82 0.86
C GLN A 110 23.31 3.39 0.77
N VAL A 111 22.85 2.52 1.67
CA VAL A 111 23.19 1.09 1.70
C VAL A 111 21.91 0.27 1.80
N LEU A 112 21.95 -0.95 1.26
CA LEU A 112 20.81 -1.87 1.31
C LEU A 112 20.57 -2.32 2.75
N ASN A 113 19.30 -2.35 3.15
CA ASN A 113 18.86 -2.92 4.41
C ASN A 113 18.27 -4.32 4.21
N ASP A 114 17.97 -5.02 5.32
CA ASP A 114 17.38 -6.35 5.34
C ASP A 114 16.32 -6.51 6.43
N LYS A 115 15.84 -5.38 6.97
CA LYS A 115 14.95 -5.36 8.15
C LYS A 115 13.49 -5.24 7.77
N ILE A 116 12.68 -5.95 8.53
CA ILE A 116 11.22 -5.83 8.53
C ILE A 116 10.80 -5.60 9.98
N TRP A 117 10.20 -4.45 10.24
CA TRP A 117 9.71 -4.08 11.58
C TRP A 117 8.35 -4.72 11.84
N VAL A 118 8.16 -5.24 13.05
CA VAL A 118 6.87 -5.75 13.54
C VAL A 118 6.32 -4.75 14.55
N ILE A 119 5.10 -4.29 14.34
CA ILE A 119 4.41 -3.33 15.20
C ILE A 119 3.20 -4.02 15.84
N ASP A 120 3.10 -3.96 17.16
CA ASP A 120 1.92 -4.39 17.93
C ASP A 120 0.90 -3.24 17.93
N LEU A 121 -0.17 -3.40 17.15
CA LEU A 121 -1.26 -2.45 17.04
C LEU A 121 -2.34 -2.64 18.10
N LYS A 122 -2.32 -3.77 18.86
CA LYS A 122 -3.22 -3.99 20.02
C LYS A 122 -2.76 -3.23 21.26
N ALA A 123 -1.48 -2.89 21.34
CA ALA A 123 -0.98 -2.04 22.40
C ALA A 123 -1.55 -0.61 22.27
N SER A 124 -1.81 0.04 23.39
CA SER A 124 -2.29 1.43 23.43
C SER A 124 -1.34 2.29 24.27
N PRO A 125 -0.53 3.17 23.66
CA PRO A 125 -0.38 3.36 22.20
C PRO A 125 0.28 2.17 21.51
N ALA A 126 0.14 2.07 20.17
CA ALA A 126 0.85 1.08 19.35
C ALA A 126 2.36 1.13 19.59
N LYS A 127 3.04 0.00 19.53
CA LYS A 127 4.47 -0.07 19.86
C LYS A 127 5.26 -1.02 18.95
N PHE A 128 6.54 -0.78 18.84
CA PHE A 128 7.49 -1.70 18.25
C PHE A 128 7.48 -3.03 19.01
N ALA A 129 7.36 -4.15 18.30
CA ALA A 129 7.31 -5.49 18.88
C ALA A 129 8.53 -6.34 18.54
N GLY A 130 9.22 -6.08 17.43
CA GLY A 130 10.38 -6.85 17.04
C GLY A 130 10.84 -6.57 15.61
N THR A 131 11.94 -7.21 15.24
CA THR A 131 12.54 -7.14 13.90
C THR A 131 12.68 -8.53 13.33
N VAL A 132 12.30 -8.67 12.06
CA VAL A 132 12.63 -9.84 11.24
C VAL A 132 13.76 -9.44 10.30
N THR A 133 14.85 -10.20 10.29
CA THR A 133 15.90 -10.07 9.28
C THR A 133 15.53 -10.95 8.10
N GLY A 134 15.39 -10.35 6.94
CA GLY A 134 15.03 -11.00 5.68
C GLY A 134 16.16 -11.03 4.67
N ALA A 135 15.81 -11.13 3.41
CA ALA A 135 16.72 -10.94 2.30
C ALA A 135 16.94 -9.44 2.00
N LYS A 136 17.93 -9.12 1.18
CA LYS A 136 18.37 -7.73 0.94
C LYS A 136 17.38 -6.90 0.15
N GLN A 137 17.21 -5.67 0.60
CA GLN A 137 16.36 -4.66 0.01
C GLN A 137 14.88 -5.10 0.01
N PRO A 138 14.32 -5.44 1.21
CA PRO A 138 12.90 -5.72 1.31
C PRO A 138 12.10 -4.47 0.93
N SER A 139 11.04 -4.66 0.15
CA SER A 139 10.29 -3.59 -0.49
C SER A 139 8.79 -3.83 -0.32
N GLY A 140 8.01 -3.84 -1.40
CA GLY A 140 6.58 -4.07 -1.31
C GLY A 140 6.24 -5.41 -0.63
N LEU A 141 5.29 -5.39 0.27
CA LEU A 141 4.85 -6.56 1.03
C LEU A 141 3.33 -6.67 1.10
N SER A 142 2.85 -7.87 1.39
CA SER A 142 1.43 -8.13 1.60
C SER A 142 1.23 -9.21 2.66
N ILE A 143 0.30 -8.98 3.57
CA ILE A 143 -0.18 -9.98 4.53
C ILE A 143 -1.35 -10.75 3.91
N SER A 144 -1.38 -12.06 4.08
CA SER A 144 -2.44 -12.92 3.54
C SER A 144 -3.82 -12.57 4.11
N PRO A 145 -4.91 -12.81 3.38
CA PRO A 145 -6.27 -12.61 3.90
C PRO A 145 -6.60 -13.42 5.18
N SER A 146 -5.86 -14.51 5.43
CA SER A 146 -5.96 -15.29 6.67
C SER A 146 -5.15 -14.71 7.83
N GLY A 147 -4.24 -13.76 7.57
CA GLY A 147 -3.41 -13.11 8.59
C GLY A 147 -2.25 -13.95 9.12
N ASN A 148 -2.05 -15.18 8.62
CA ASN A 148 -1.04 -16.12 9.11
C ASN A 148 0.26 -16.12 8.29
N LEU A 149 0.26 -15.50 7.10
CA LEU A 149 1.42 -15.37 6.23
C LEU A 149 1.64 -13.92 5.80
N ALA A 150 2.89 -13.58 5.48
CA ALA A 150 3.21 -12.42 4.67
C ALA A 150 4.21 -12.79 3.58
N LEU A 151 4.15 -12.07 2.48
CA LEU A 151 5.12 -12.11 1.39
C LEU A 151 5.83 -10.77 1.30
N VAL A 152 7.15 -10.79 1.10
CA VAL A 152 7.97 -9.59 0.98
C VAL A 152 8.85 -9.69 -0.26
N ALA A 153 8.74 -8.73 -1.14
CA ALA A 153 9.59 -8.61 -2.33
C ALA A 153 10.99 -8.11 -1.92
N ASN A 154 12.03 -8.87 -2.24
CA ASN A 154 13.43 -8.52 -1.96
C ASN A 154 14.10 -8.14 -3.29
N ARG A 155 14.24 -6.84 -3.53
CA ARG A 155 14.68 -6.32 -4.84
C ARG A 155 16.08 -6.80 -5.19
N ALA A 156 17.07 -6.56 -4.31
CA ALA A 156 18.47 -6.89 -4.58
C ALA A 156 18.73 -8.39 -4.64
N ASP A 157 18.05 -9.19 -3.83
CA ASP A 157 18.20 -10.65 -3.83
C ASP A 157 17.31 -11.35 -4.87
N LYS A 158 16.50 -10.60 -5.64
CA LYS A 158 15.65 -11.14 -6.71
C LYS A 158 14.79 -12.31 -6.22
N SER A 159 14.22 -12.14 -5.03
CA SER A 159 13.50 -13.19 -4.32
C SER A 159 12.25 -12.66 -3.60
N ILE A 160 11.42 -13.58 -3.14
CA ILE A 160 10.29 -13.29 -2.24
C ILE A 160 10.52 -14.07 -0.94
N SER A 161 10.55 -13.37 0.19
CA SER A 161 10.50 -14.01 1.51
C SER A 161 9.06 -14.38 1.85
N VAL A 162 8.89 -15.60 2.39
CA VAL A 162 7.63 -16.08 2.97
C VAL A 162 7.77 -16.02 4.48
N LEU A 163 6.90 -15.28 5.14
CA LEU A 163 6.90 -15.11 6.59
C LEU A 163 5.68 -15.79 7.19
N SER A 164 5.89 -16.55 8.27
CA SER A 164 4.78 -16.99 9.13
C SER A 164 4.48 -15.92 10.18
N ILE A 165 3.19 -15.75 10.50
CA ILE A 165 2.70 -14.77 11.48
C ILE A 165 1.92 -15.52 12.56
N LYS A 166 2.33 -15.35 13.83
CA LYS A 166 1.62 -15.85 15.03
C LYS A 166 1.59 -14.75 16.08
N GLY A 167 0.58 -13.87 16.01
CA GLY A 167 0.59 -12.62 16.77
C GLY A 167 1.80 -11.78 16.38
N THR A 168 2.62 -11.34 17.34
CA THR A 168 3.87 -10.60 17.08
C THR A 168 5.09 -11.48 16.83
N ASP A 169 4.96 -12.82 16.90
CA ASP A 169 6.02 -13.75 16.51
C ASP A 169 5.97 -13.95 14.99
N VAL A 170 6.86 -13.26 14.28
CA VAL A 170 6.96 -13.27 12.81
C VAL A 170 8.33 -13.83 12.41
N LYS A 171 8.35 -14.81 11.50
CA LYS A 171 9.57 -15.51 11.08
C LYS A 171 9.59 -15.79 9.59
N VAL A 172 10.74 -15.65 8.97
CA VAL A 172 10.99 -16.16 7.61
C VAL A 172 10.96 -17.69 7.66
N ILE A 173 10.09 -18.30 6.86
CA ILE A 173 9.95 -19.76 6.74
C ILE A 173 10.41 -20.30 5.39
N ASP A 174 10.48 -19.44 4.37
CA ASP A 174 10.97 -19.81 3.03
C ASP A 174 11.43 -18.56 2.28
N THR A 175 12.23 -18.75 1.23
CA THR A 175 12.69 -17.72 0.28
C THR A 175 12.62 -18.27 -1.14
N ILE A 176 11.82 -17.62 -2.01
CA ILE A 176 11.52 -18.07 -3.35
C ILE A 176 12.37 -17.28 -4.35
N PRO A 177 13.30 -17.91 -5.09
CA PRO A 177 14.02 -17.24 -6.17
C PRO A 177 13.10 -16.85 -7.32
N MET A 178 13.12 -15.58 -7.70
CA MET A 178 12.28 -15.05 -8.79
C MET A 178 13.02 -14.89 -10.11
N GLY A 179 14.35 -14.86 -10.08
CA GLY A 179 15.21 -14.71 -11.24
C GLY A 179 15.39 -13.27 -11.73
N ASP A 180 14.47 -12.38 -11.39
CA ASP A 180 14.53 -10.94 -11.69
C ASP A 180 14.22 -10.12 -10.44
N GLU A 181 14.54 -8.83 -10.48
CA GLU A 181 14.22 -7.89 -9.41
C GLU A 181 12.71 -7.74 -9.25
N VAL A 182 12.24 -7.85 -8.01
CA VAL A 182 10.82 -7.75 -7.64
C VAL A 182 10.60 -6.53 -6.75
N SER A 183 9.63 -5.68 -7.08
CA SER A 183 9.32 -4.46 -6.30
C SER A 183 8.15 -4.65 -5.35
N GLN A 184 7.14 -5.42 -5.74
CA GLN A 184 5.89 -5.60 -5.03
C GLN A 184 5.41 -7.04 -5.11
N VAL A 185 4.73 -7.49 -4.06
CA VAL A 185 3.96 -8.74 -4.06
C VAL A 185 2.62 -8.50 -3.38
N VAL A 186 1.53 -9.08 -3.90
CA VAL A 186 0.18 -8.95 -3.36
C VAL A 186 -0.58 -10.27 -3.44
N PHE A 187 -1.29 -10.64 -2.37
CA PHE A 187 -2.20 -11.77 -2.41
C PHE A 187 -3.48 -11.47 -3.19
N THR A 188 -4.04 -12.49 -3.83
CA THR A 188 -5.44 -12.44 -4.26
C THR A 188 -6.38 -12.51 -3.05
N PRO A 189 -7.61 -11.94 -3.13
CA PRO A 189 -8.55 -11.91 -1.99
C PRO A 189 -8.93 -13.28 -1.43
N ASP A 190 -8.86 -14.35 -2.25
CA ASP A 190 -9.09 -15.73 -1.82
C ASP A 190 -7.88 -16.37 -1.12
N GLY A 191 -6.75 -15.68 -1.07
CA GLY A 191 -5.50 -16.14 -0.45
C GLY A 191 -4.83 -17.34 -1.14
N LYS A 192 -5.33 -17.78 -2.31
CA LYS A 192 -4.82 -18.97 -3.01
C LYS A 192 -3.73 -18.67 -4.01
N ARG A 193 -3.58 -17.42 -4.39
CA ARG A 193 -2.54 -16.95 -5.31
C ARG A 193 -1.93 -15.66 -4.79
N ALA A 194 -0.75 -15.35 -5.29
CA ALA A 194 -0.15 -14.03 -5.19
C ALA A 194 0.45 -13.61 -6.54
N LEU A 195 0.59 -12.32 -6.73
CA LEU A 195 1.19 -11.70 -7.89
C LEU A 195 2.41 -10.93 -7.46
N ALA A 196 3.49 -10.96 -8.24
CA ALA A 196 4.70 -10.21 -7.96
C ALA A 196 5.17 -9.41 -9.18
N SER A 197 5.44 -8.13 -8.98
CA SER A 197 6.00 -7.24 -9.99
C SER A 197 7.48 -7.51 -10.22
N LYS A 198 7.85 -8.06 -11.37
CA LYS A 198 9.22 -8.16 -11.87
C LYS A 198 9.50 -6.92 -12.71
N PHE A 199 9.77 -5.80 -12.03
CA PHE A 199 9.69 -4.49 -12.66
C PHE A 199 10.72 -4.27 -13.78
N ALA A 200 11.98 -4.67 -13.59
CA ALA A 200 13.02 -4.53 -14.61
C ALA A 200 12.81 -5.47 -15.82
N ALA A 201 12.06 -6.57 -15.63
CA ALA A 201 11.71 -7.50 -16.69
C ALA A 201 10.37 -7.17 -17.39
N HIS A 202 9.65 -6.14 -16.94
CA HIS A 202 8.34 -5.72 -17.48
C HIS A 202 7.28 -6.85 -17.42
N LYS A 203 7.23 -7.55 -16.27
CA LYS A 203 6.37 -8.72 -16.08
C LYS A 203 5.73 -8.71 -14.69
N VAL A 204 4.63 -9.46 -14.60
CA VAL A 204 4.02 -9.85 -13.32
C VAL A 204 4.07 -11.38 -13.23
N ALA A 205 4.71 -11.88 -12.19
CA ALA A 205 4.83 -13.31 -11.89
C ALA A 205 3.64 -13.83 -11.12
N LEU A 206 3.23 -15.08 -11.39
CA LEU A 206 2.20 -15.79 -10.64
C LEU A 206 2.82 -16.72 -9.60
N LEU A 207 2.28 -16.66 -8.37
CA LEU A 207 2.57 -17.59 -7.29
C LEU A 207 1.30 -18.32 -6.86
N GLU A 208 1.42 -19.60 -6.55
CA GLU A 208 0.39 -20.40 -5.90
C GLU A 208 0.65 -20.51 -4.40
N VAL A 209 -0.44 -20.41 -3.62
CA VAL A 209 -0.41 -20.46 -2.15
C VAL A 209 -1.26 -21.62 -1.68
N ASN A 210 -0.65 -22.56 -0.95
CA ASN A 210 -1.30 -23.72 -0.38
C ASN A 210 -0.87 -23.89 1.09
N GLY A 211 -1.66 -23.37 2.01
CA GLY A 211 -1.27 -23.25 3.42
C GLY A 211 -0.02 -22.38 3.55
N ASP A 212 1.02 -22.90 4.21
CA ASP A 212 2.29 -22.18 4.40
C ASP A 212 3.24 -22.35 3.20
N LYS A 213 2.88 -23.17 2.22
CA LYS A 213 3.71 -23.38 1.01
C LYS A 213 3.32 -22.39 -0.07
N VAL A 214 4.29 -21.59 -0.50
CA VAL A 214 4.17 -20.67 -1.62
C VAL A 214 5.10 -21.12 -2.74
N THR A 215 4.61 -21.13 -3.97
CA THR A 215 5.39 -21.63 -5.12
C THR A 215 5.29 -20.67 -6.30
N TYR A 216 6.41 -20.26 -6.84
CA TYR A 216 6.44 -19.54 -8.11
C TYR A 216 6.12 -20.51 -9.26
N THR A 217 5.04 -20.25 -9.97
CA THR A 217 4.53 -21.13 -11.04
C THR A 217 5.37 -21.12 -12.32
N LYS A 218 6.37 -20.23 -12.41
CA LYS A 218 7.13 -19.92 -13.64
C LYS A 218 6.26 -19.32 -14.76
N THR A 219 5.04 -18.90 -14.44
CA THR A 219 4.16 -18.17 -15.33
C THR A 219 4.33 -16.68 -15.10
N ASP A 220 4.79 -15.97 -16.11
CA ASP A 220 4.94 -14.52 -16.11
C ASP A 220 3.99 -13.90 -17.15
N VAL A 221 3.31 -12.83 -16.77
CA VAL A 221 2.47 -12.01 -17.64
C VAL A 221 3.27 -10.78 -18.07
N THR A 222 3.45 -10.57 -19.37
CA THR A 222 4.06 -9.34 -19.89
C THR A 222 3.07 -8.19 -19.75
N VAL A 223 3.51 -7.08 -19.15
CA VAL A 223 2.71 -5.87 -18.86
C VAL A 223 3.32 -4.63 -19.55
N GLY A 224 3.03 -3.43 -19.05
CA GLY A 224 3.72 -2.21 -19.48
C GLY A 224 5.17 -2.13 -18.99
N LEU A 225 5.85 -1.05 -19.35
CA LEU A 225 7.24 -0.85 -18.97
C LEU A 225 7.33 -0.54 -17.46
N TRP A 226 8.23 -1.23 -16.77
CA TRP A 226 8.56 -0.97 -15.37
C TRP A 226 7.33 -1.02 -14.43
N PRO A 227 6.62 -2.17 -14.34
CA PRO A 227 5.46 -2.32 -13.43
C PRO A 227 5.94 -2.22 -11.98
N TYR A 228 5.91 -1.02 -11.41
CA TYR A 228 6.53 -0.74 -10.12
C TYR A 228 5.64 -1.17 -8.95
N ASN A 229 4.34 -0.96 -9.09
CA ASN A 229 3.33 -1.29 -8.11
C ASN A 229 2.18 -2.06 -8.76
N LEU A 230 1.42 -2.83 -7.99
CA LEU A 230 0.25 -3.54 -8.46
C LEU A 230 -0.80 -3.75 -7.36
N VAL A 231 -2.06 -3.84 -7.76
CA VAL A 231 -3.18 -4.15 -6.89
C VAL A 231 -4.08 -5.20 -7.54
N VAL A 232 -4.81 -5.96 -6.72
CA VAL A 232 -5.84 -6.91 -7.17
C VAL A 232 -7.21 -6.37 -6.80
N SER A 233 -8.19 -6.49 -7.70
CA SER A 233 -9.57 -6.08 -7.42
C SER A 233 -10.18 -6.87 -6.25
N PRO A 234 -11.11 -6.29 -5.46
CA PRO A 234 -11.71 -6.98 -4.32
C PRO A 234 -12.42 -8.29 -4.66
N ASP A 235 -12.89 -8.44 -5.90
CA ASP A 235 -13.52 -9.67 -6.41
C ASP A 235 -12.49 -10.68 -6.97
N GLY A 236 -11.20 -10.33 -6.99
CA GLY A 236 -10.10 -11.20 -7.44
C GLY A 236 -10.04 -11.46 -8.94
N LYS A 237 -10.82 -10.74 -9.78
CA LYS A 237 -10.92 -11.01 -11.22
C LYS A 237 -9.89 -10.30 -12.07
N ILE A 238 -9.44 -9.13 -11.65
CA ILE A 238 -8.42 -8.35 -12.35
C ILE A 238 -7.30 -7.93 -11.42
N ALA A 239 -6.14 -7.69 -12.00
CA ALA A 239 -5.07 -6.93 -11.36
C ALA A 239 -4.73 -5.71 -12.23
N LEU A 240 -4.32 -4.63 -11.56
CA LEU A 240 -3.88 -3.39 -12.19
C LEU A 240 -2.42 -3.14 -11.82
N THR A 241 -1.58 -2.76 -12.79
CA THR A 241 -0.18 -2.37 -12.54
C THR A 241 0.01 -0.88 -12.77
N ALA A 242 0.83 -0.23 -11.96
CA ALA A 242 1.40 1.07 -12.27
C ALA A 242 2.69 0.83 -13.08
N ASP A 243 2.60 0.99 -14.40
CA ASP A 243 3.71 0.81 -15.33
C ASP A 243 4.45 2.15 -15.43
N ASN A 244 5.55 2.30 -14.69
CA ASN A 244 6.21 3.59 -14.44
C ASN A 244 7.06 4.10 -15.64
N GLY A 245 7.15 3.33 -16.70
CA GLY A 245 7.72 3.72 -18.00
C GLY A 245 9.24 3.60 -18.10
N GLY A 246 9.95 4.17 -17.19
CA GLY A 246 11.39 4.30 -17.32
C GLY A 246 12.17 3.60 -16.22
N SER A 247 12.79 4.38 -15.37
CA SER A 247 13.74 3.96 -14.34
C SER A 247 13.27 4.27 -12.92
N GLY A 248 11.96 4.31 -12.67
CA GLY A 248 11.37 4.66 -11.38
C GLY A 248 11.32 6.17 -11.14
N SER A 249 11.20 6.97 -12.21
CA SER A 249 11.03 8.42 -12.15
C SER A 249 10.36 8.95 -13.43
N SER A 250 9.83 10.16 -13.37
CA SER A 250 9.28 10.84 -14.55
C SER A 250 10.33 11.12 -15.60
N ASP A 251 10.00 10.95 -16.87
CA ASP A 251 10.85 11.24 -18.03
C ASP A 251 10.17 12.13 -19.08
N GLY A 252 8.95 12.58 -18.81
CA GLY A 252 8.14 13.41 -19.69
C GLY A 252 7.29 12.64 -20.70
N ASN A 253 7.38 11.33 -20.75
CA ASN A 253 6.51 10.49 -21.57
C ASN A 253 5.30 10.02 -20.77
N VAL A 254 4.23 9.69 -21.48
CA VAL A 254 3.03 9.15 -20.84
C VAL A 254 3.15 7.63 -20.67
N ASP A 255 2.76 7.16 -19.51
CA ASP A 255 2.81 5.79 -19.07
C ASP A 255 1.42 5.19 -18.87
N THR A 256 1.36 3.92 -18.47
CA THR A 256 0.13 3.14 -18.50
C THR A 256 -0.19 2.46 -17.16
N VAL A 257 -1.46 2.06 -17.05
CA VAL A 257 -1.93 1.01 -16.16
C VAL A 257 -2.29 -0.18 -17.02
N SER A 258 -1.66 -1.35 -16.81
CA SER A 258 -2.05 -2.60 -17.48
C SER A 258 -3.17 -3.29 -16.70
N ILE A 259 -4.16 -3.82 -17.41
CA ILE A 259 -5.28 -4.59 -16.87
C ILE A 259 -5.04 -6.07 -17.15
N ILE A 260 -4.79 -6.85 -16.10
CA ILE A 260 -4.56 -8.29 -16.15
C ILE A 260 -5.86 -9.01 -15.81
N ASP A 261 -6.36 -9.84 -16.72
CA ASP A 261 -7.50 -10.73 -16.46
C ASP A 261 -7.01 -11.99 -15.74
N LEU A 262 -7.38 -12.15 -14.47
CA LEU A 262 -6.97 -13.26 -13.61
C LEU A 262 -7.86 -14.50 -13.72
N GLU A 263 -8.99 -14.41 -14.44
CA GLU A 263 -9.87 -15.55 -14.71
C GLU A 263 -9.40 -16.38 -15.92
N LEU A 264 -8.60 -15.77 -16.80
CA LEU A 264 -7.98 -16.49 -17.93
C LEU A 264 -6.92 -17.47 -17.44
N LYS A 265 -6.69 -18.51 -18.21
CA LYS A 265 -5.71 -19.56 -17.92
C LYS A 265 -4.82 -19.80 -19.15
N PRO A 266 -3.57 -19.31 -19.16
CA PRO A 266 -2.95 -18.44 -18.12
C PRO A 266 -3.54 -17.02 -18.12
N PRO A 267 -3.41 -16.27 -17.01
CA PRO A 267 -3.73 -14.85 -16.96
C PRO A 267 -2.95 -14.06 -17.98
N ARG A 268 -3.53 -12.96 -18.47
CA ARG A 268 -2.88 -12.08 -19.45
C ARG A 268 -3.44 -10.66 -19.39
N VAL A 269 -2.68 -9.71 -19.91
CA VAL A 269 -3.14 -8.35 -20.12
C VAL A 269 -4.23 -8.35 -21.19
N VAL A 270 -5.34 -7.70 -20.90
CA VAL A 270 -6.48 -7.54 -21.81
C VAL A 270 -6.65 -6.11 -22.31
N ASP A 271 -6.09 -5.13 -21.58
CA ASP A 271 -6.10 -3.72 -21.95
C ASP A 271 -4.99 -2.93 -21.25
N LYS A 272 -4.74 -1.70 -21.71
CA LYS A 272 -3.86 -0.72 -21.08
C LYS A 272 -4.50 0.67 -21.16
N VAL A 273 -4.42 1.41 -20.06
CA VAL A 273 -4.93 2.79 -19.97
C VAL A 273 -3.77 3.74 -19.78
N VAL A 274 -3.67 4.75 -20.65
CA VAL A 274 -2.70 5.85 -20.47
C VAL A 274 -3.13 6.71 -19.28
N VAL A 275 -2.21 6.91 -18.32
CA VAL A 275 -2.52 7.62 -17.07
C VAL A 275 -1.69 8.87 -16.85
N GLY A 276 -0.46 8.92 -17.32
CA GLY A 276 0.44 10.08 -17.20
C GLY A 276 1.87 9.64 -16.97
N ASP A 277 2.76 10.59 -16.72
CA ASP A 277 4.20 10.41 -16.59
C ASP A 277 4.57 9.95 -15.18
N GLY A 278 5.15 8.76 -15.07
CA GLY A 278 5.63 8.19 -13.81
C GLY A 278 4.52 7.78 -12.82
N PRO A 279 3.60 6.85 -13.17
CA PRO A 279 2.67 6.27 -12.20
C PRO A 279 3.44 5.41 -11.18
N GLU A 280 3.29 5.71 -9.89
CA GLU A 280 3.99 5.00 -8.81
C GLU A 280 3.03 4.34 -7.83
N GLY A 281 2.17 5.12 -7.17
CA GLY A 281 1.08 4.59 -6.37
C GLY A 281 -0.09 4.11 -7.24
N ILE A 282 -0.73 3.02 -6.83
CA ILE A 282 -1.99 2.56 -7.42
C ILE A 282 -2.88 2.00 -6.32
N ALA A 283 -4.16 2.35 -6.33
CA ALA A 283 -5.14 1.84 -5.39
C ALA A 283 -6.47 1.57 -6.07
N ILE A 284 -7.23 0.61 -5.54
CA ILE A 284 -8.60 0.32 -5.97
C ILE A 284 -9.55 0.45 -4.78
N SER A 285 -10.72 1.03 -5.01
CA SER A 285 -11.75 1.23 -3.99
C SER A 285 -12.21 -0.10 -3.37
N PRO A 286 -12.67 -0.13 -2.11
CA PRO A 286 -13.21 -1.35 -1.51
C PRO A 286 -14.40 -1.96 -2.28
N LYS A 287 -15.12 -1.15 -3.06
CA LYS A 287 -16.20 -1.60 -3.95
C LYS A 287 -15.69 -2.16 -5.28
N GLY A 288 -14.45 -1.86 -5.66
CA GLY A 288 -13.86 -2.29 -6.93
C GLY A 288 -14.35 -1.52 -8.16
N ASP A 289 -15.09 -0.43 -7.99
CA ASP A 289 -15.69 0.38 -9.06
C ASP A 289 -14.83 1.58 -9.49
N VAL A 290 -13.88 1.98 -8.65
CA VAL A 290 -12.94 3.08 -8.89
C VAL A 290 -11.53 2.63 -8.56
N ALA A 291 -10.57 2.98 -9.41
CA ALA A 291 -9.16 2.90 -9.10
C ALA A 291 -8.50 4.29 -9.30
N VAL A 292 -7.33 4.47 -8.71
CA VAL A 292 -6.51 5.66 -8.93
C VAL A 292 -5.07 5.25 -9.19
N ALA A 293 -4.43 5.92 -10.15
CA ALA A 293 -2.99 5.89 -10.33
C ALA A 293 -2.43 7.23 -9.87
N VAL A 294 -1.39 7.19 -9.05
CA VAL A 294 -0.69 8.36 -8.52
C VAL A 294 0.46 8.70 -9.46
N ILE A 295 0.46 9.92 -9.98
CA ILE A 295 1.35 10.36 -11.05
C ILE A 295 2.35 11.40 -10.54
N LEU A 296 3.63 11.10 -10.67
CA LEU A 296 4.73 11.98 -10.22
C LEU A 296 4.83 13.27 -11.02
N ALA A 297 4.68 13.17 -12.34
CA ALA A 297 4.68 14.27 -13.31
C ALA A 297 5.91 15.19 -13.20
N GLY A 298 7.08 14.64 -12.84
CA GLY A 298 8.33 15.39 -12.67
C GLY A 298 8.29 16.45 -11.56
N SER A 299 7.37 16.35 -10.61
CA SER A 299 7.16 17.40 -9.59
C SER A 299 8.32 17.56 -8.61
N ASN A 300 9.23 16.59 -8.54
CA ASN A 300 10.49 16.64 -7.77
C ASN A 300 11.68 17.20 -8.58
N ASN A 301 11.53 17.54 -9.86
CA ASN A 301 12.62 18.01 -10.70
C ASN A 301 12.24 19.32 -11.41
N LYS A 302 12.46 20.45 -10.75
CA LYS A 302 12.12 21.78 -11.28
C LYS A 302 12.86 22.16 -12.55
N ALA A 303 14.01 21.55 -12.83
CA ALA A 303 14.83 21.84 -14.01
C ALA A 303 14.39 21.03 -15.25
N ALA A 304 13.56 20.02 -15.09
CA ALA A 304 13.08 19.20 -16.20
C ALA A 304 12.11 19.99 -17.09
N PHE A 305 12.23 19.83 -18.42
CA PHE A 305 11.34 20.49 -19.39
C PHE A 305 9.87 20.05 -19.26
N PHE A 306 9.63 18.89 -18.65
CA PHE A 306 8.32 18.31 -18.40
C PHE A 306 7.80 18.59 -16.97
N HIS A 307 8.52 19.37 -16.16
CA HIS A 307 8.15 19.65 -14.77
C HIS A 307 6.71 20.17 -14.64
N ARG A 308 5.95 19.55 -13.74
CA ARG A 308 4.69 20.11 -13.19
C ARG A 308 4.92 20.46 -11.71
N PRO A 309 4.39 21.60 -11.22
CA PRO A 309 4.54 21.99 -9.81
C PRO A 309 3.93 20.99 -8.82
N LYS A 310 2.97 20.19 -9.29
CA LYS A 310 2.29 19.15 -8.53
C LYS A 310 2.16 17.89 -9.37
N GLY A 311 2.29 16.75 -8.72
CA GLY A 311 1.76 15.52 -9.25
C GLY A 311 0.24 15.46 -9.06
N TYR A 312 -0.38 14.39 -9.54
CA TYR A 312 -1.83 14.25 -9.57
C TYR A 312 -2.28 12.79 -9.44
N VAL A 313 -3.55 12.58 -9.22
CA VAL A 313 -4.16 11.26 -9.35
C VAL A 313 -4.95 11.19 -10.64
N SER A 314 -4.72 10.13 -11.44
CA SER A 314 -5.60 9.73 -12.53
C SER A 314 -6.70 8.84 -11.98
N VAL A 315 -7.96 9.32 -12.05
CA VAL A 315 -9.14 8.58 -11.61
C VAL A 315 -9.60 7.65 -12.72
N LEU A 316 -9.74 6.37 -12.40
CA LEU A 316 -10.10 5.31 -13.31
C LEU A 316 -11.45 4.71 -12.91
N ARG A 317 -12.39 4.65 -13.86
CA ARG A 317 -13.61 3.85 -13.71
C ARG A 317 -13.27 2.40 -13.97
N VAL A 318 -13.72 1.51 -13.10
CA VAL A 318 -13.59 0.06 -13.25
C VAL A 318 -14.99 -0.53 -13.44
N ASP A 319 -15.22 -1.12 -14.60
CA ASP A 319 -16.46 -1.81 -14.95
C ASP A 319 -16.11 -3.23 -15.41
N GLY A 320 -16.04 -4.14 -14.44
CA GLY A 320 -15.50 -5.47 -14.65
C GLY A 320 -14.04 -5.43 -15.15
N LYS A 321 -13.81 -5.87 -16.39
CA LYS A 321 -12.47 -5.88 -17.02
C LYS A 321 -12.19 -4.65 -17.87
N LYS A 322 -13.17 -3.76 -18.02
CA LYS A 322 -13.01 -2.49 -18.73
C LYS A 322 -12.62 -1.39 -17.74
N VAL A 323 -11.46 -0.81 -17.97
CA VAL A 323 -10.95 0.30 -17.15
C VAL A 323 -10.77 1.52 -18.04
N THR A 324 -11.27 2.68 -17.59
CA THR A 324 -11.18 3.92 -18.38
C THR A 324 -10.81 5.09 -17.48
N LYS A 325 -9.86 5.93 -17.93
CA LYS A 325 -9.53 7.18 -17.24
C LYS A 325 -10.68 8.17 -17.37
N VAL A 326 -11.08 8.75 -16.25
CA VAL A 326 -12.20 9.69 -16.17
C VAL A 326 -11.74 11.13 -16.04
N LYS A 327 -10.78 11.38 -15.14
CA LYS A 327 -10.24 12.72 -14.87
C LYS A 327 -8.89 12.67 -14.16
N GLU A 328 -8.25 13.83 -14.05
CA GLU A 328 -7.06 14.07 -13.25
C GLU A 328 -7.39 15.06 -12.13
N ILE A 329 -6.72 14.92 -10.98
CA ILE A 329 -6.86 15.82 -9.83
C ILE A 329 -5.47 16.10 -9.28
N ASP A 330 -5.02 17.34 -9.35
CA ASP A 330 -3.75 17.78 -8.75
C ASP A 330 -3.79 17.58 -7.24
N VAL A 331 -2.69 17.07 -6.67
CA VAL A 331 -2.60 16.81 -5.22
C VAL A 331 -1.46 17.58 -4.56
N GLY A 332 -0.22 17.19 -4.72
CA GLY A 332 0.96 17.85 -4.16
C GLY A 332 2.24 17.43 -4.85
N GLY A 333 3.39 17.82 -4.28
CA GLY A 333 4.70 17.50 -4.84
C GLY A 333 5.13 16.08 -4.51
N LEU A 334 5.59 15.33 -5.52
CA LEU A 334 6.00 13.94 -5.45
C LEU A 334 4.98 13.08 -4.67
N PRO A 335 3.76 12.95 -5.19
CA PRO A 335 2.75 12.12 -4.52
C PRO A 335 3.13 10.64 -4.62
N GLU A 336 2.99 9.90 -3.52
CA GLU A 336 3.42 8.51 -3.38
C GLU A 336 2.23 7.58 -3.14
N ALA A 337 1.85 7.41 -1.88
CA ALA A 337 0.81 6.49 -1.48
C ALA A 337 -0.60 7.04 -1.73
N ALA A 338 -1.52 6.15 -2.06
CA ALA A 338 -2.95 6.43 -2.10
C ALA A 338 -3.71 5.34 -1.34
N VAL A 339 -4.56 5.72 -0.40
CA VAL A 339 -5.33 4.79 0.42
C VAL A 339 -6.79 5.22 0.50
N PHE A 340 -7.72 4.32 0.14
CA PHE A 340 -9.15 4.55 0.34
C PHE A 340 -9.54 4.23 1.78
N THR A 341 -10.47 4.99 2.35
CA THR A 341 -11.13 4.60 3.61
C THR A 341 -11.92 3.30 3.42
N PRO A 342 -12.14 2.48 4.47
CA PRO A 342 -12.83 1.19 4.35
C PRO A 342 -14.26 1.30 3.81
N ASP A 343 -14.93 2.45 4.00
CA ASP A 343 -16.25 2.74 3.43
C ASP A 343 -16.20 3.24 1.98
N GLY A 344 -14.98 3.50 1.46
CA GLY A 344 -14.73 3.99 0.11
C GLY A 344 -15.15 5.43 -0.16
N LYS A 345 -15.44 6.22 0.88
CA LYS A 345 -15.92 7.61 0.71
C LYS A 345 -14.82 8.66 0.65
N TYR A 346 -13.64 8.32 1.10
CA TYR A 346 -12.48 9.19 1.05
C TYR A 346 -11.27 8.45 0.48
N LEU A 347 -10.41 9.21 -0.16
CA LEU A 347 -9.09 8.81 -0.63
C LEU A 347 -8.08 9.78 -0.03
N LEU A 348 -7.07 9.26 0.64
CA LEU A 348 -5.94 10.03 1.14
C LEU A 348 -4.73 9.76 0.25
N VAL A 349 -4.07 10.84 -0.20
CA VAL A 349 -2.88 10.77 -1.06
C VAL A 349 -1.72 11.47 -0.38
N GLY A 350 -0.65 10.74 -0.10
CA GLY A 350 0.55 11.25 0.55
C GLY A 350 1.40 12.05 -0.44
N ASN A 351 1.68 13.30 -0.12
CA ASN A 351 2.53 14.21 -0.87
C ASN A 351 3.88 14.31 -0.17
N TYR A 352 4.88 13.62 -0.72
CA TYR A 352 6.20 13.49 -0.08
C TYR A 352 6.85 14.85 0.18
N LEU A 353 6.94 15.70 -0.84
CA LEU A 353 7.61 17.01 -0.72
C LEU A 353 6.84 18.00 0.15
N ASP A 354 5.52 17.89 0.19
CA ASP A 354 4.66 18.80 0.97
C ASP A 354 4.48 18.37 2.43
N GLN A 355 4.94 17.16 2.79
CA GLN A 355 4.79 16.58 4.15
C GLN A 355 3.33 16.58 4.60
N ASP A 356 2.43 16.12 3.70
CA ASP A 356 1.01 16.05 4.01
C ASP A 356 0.28 14.95 3.23
N PHE A 357 -1.00 14.80 3.55
CA PHE A 357 -1.96 14.04 2.77
C PHE A 357 -3.03 14.96 2.20
N ALA A 358 -3.25 14.89 0.90
CA ALA A 358 -4.45 15.43 0.29
C ALA A 358 -5.64 14.53 0.63
N ILE A 359 -6.77 15.12 1.04
CA ILE A 359 -8.00 14.39 1.36
C ILE A 359 -9.00 14.64 0.24
N LEU A 360 -9.37 13.58 -0.48
CA LEU A 360 -10.33 13.64 -1.57
C LEU A 360 -11.62 12.93 -1.17
N ARG A 361 -12.77 13.52 -1.51
CA ARG A 361 -14.09 12.88 -1.38
C ARG A 361 -14.33 11.98 -2.58
N VAL A 362 -14.93 10.81 -2.34
CA VAL A 362 -15.20 9.79 -3.36
C VAL A 362 -16.68 9.46 -3.36
N ASP A 363 -17.34 9.65 -4.51
CA ASP A 363 -18.69 9.20 -4.80
C ASP A 363 -18.69 8.52 -6.17
N GLY A 364 -18.45 7.21 -6.18
CA GLY A 364 -18.11 6.50 -7.40
C GLY A 364 -16.93 7.17 -8.11
N THR A 365 -17.07 7.45 -9.40
CA THR A 365 -16.03 8.15 -10.18
C THR A 365 -16.04 9.69 -10.01
N ASP A 366 -16.99 10.23 -9.26
CA ASP A 366 -16.93 11.64 -8.87
C ASP A 366 -16.03 11.82 -7.65
N VAL A 367 -14.73 11.90 -7.94
CA VAL A 367 -13.68 12.16 -6.94
C VAL A 367 -13.36 13.65 -6.95
N THR A 368 -13.38 14.30 -5.80
CA THR A 368 -13.14 15.75 -5.66
C THR A 368 -12.15 16.07 -4.56
N ASP A 369 -11.26 17.03 -4.80
CA ASP A 369 -10.36 17.54 -3.76
C ASP A 369 -11.18 18.35 -2.74
N THR A 370 -11.08 17.99 -1.46
CA THR A 370 -11.76 18.72 -0.38
C THR A 370 -11.02 20.01 0.00
N SER A 371 -9.84 20.25 -0.56
CA SER A 371 -8.89 21.29 -0.16
C SER A 371 -8.31 21.13 1.25
N GLN A 372 -8.70 20.07 1.99
CA GLN A 372 -8.09 19.74 3.27
C GLN A 372 -6.74 19.05 3.06
N ARG A 373 -5.77 19.41 3.88
CA ARG A 373 -4.44 18.82 3.91
C ARG A 373 -4.10 18.40 5.34
N PHE A 374 -3.85 17.12 5.52
CA PHE A 374 -3.41 16.57 6.80
C PHE A 374 -1.88 16.60 6.86
N LYS A 375 -1.31 17.52 7.63
CA LYS A 375 0.14 17.63 7.81
C LYS A 375 0.69 16.51 8.68
N VAL A 376 1.83 15.95 8.28
CA VAL A 376 2.58 14.93 9.03
C VAL A 376 3.99 15.41 9.34
N PRO A 377 4.61 14.93 10.44
CA PRO A 377 5.96 15.32 10.83
C PRO A 377 7.00 14.52 10.05
N GLY A 378 7.09 14.71 8.75
CA GLY A 378 8.02 14.01 7.88
C GLY A 378 7.49 13.81 6.47
N HIS A 379 8.31 13.19 5.61
CA HIS A 379 7.99 12.95 4.21
C HIS A 379 7.27 11.59 4.06
N PRO A 380 5.94 11.57 3.79
CA PRO A 380 5.18 10.33 3.69
C PRO A 380 5.55 9.54 2.45
N ALA A 381 6.36 8.51 2.62
CA ALA A 381 6.86 7.63 1.56
C ALA A 381 5.90 6.47 1.25
N SER A 382 5.10 6.06 2.22
CA SER A 382 4.17 4.94 2.06
C SER A 382 3.01 5.04 3.05
N ALA A 383 1.90 4.41 2.72
CA ALA A 383 0.75 4.32 3.63
C ALA A 383 -0.08 3.05 3.37
N ARG A 384 -0.77 2.58 4.41
CA ARG A 384 -1.75 1.51 4.32
C ARG A 384 -2.93 1.79 5.25
N MET A 385 -4.13 1.54 4.75
CA MET A 385 -5.37 1.66 5.51
C MET A 385 -5.65 0.38 6.28
N SER A 386 -6.20 0.50 7.49
CA SER A 386 -6.72 -0.65 8.23
C SER A 386 -7.86 -1.33 7.45
N PRO A 387 -8.03 -2.66 7.59
CA PRO A 387 -9.10 -3.38 6.88
C PRO A 387 -10.52 -2.96 7.29
N HIS A 388 -10.65 -2.31 8.46
CA HIS A 388 -11.95 -1.97 9.07
C HIS A 388 -11.99 -0.54 9.53
#